data_32b39ddb3e22985d33b182d9b4610282
#
_entry.id   32b39ddb3e22985d33b182d9b4610282
#
_cell.length_a   1.000
_cell.length_b   1.000
_cell.length_c   1.000
_cell.angle_alpha   90.00
_cell.angle_beta   90.00
_cell.angle_gamma   90.00
#
_symmetry.space_group_name_H-M   'P 1'
#
loop_
_entity.id
_entity.type
_entity.pdbx_description
1 polymer ?
#
loop_
_entity_poly.entity_id
_entity_poly.type
_entity_poly.pdbx_seq_one_letter_code
_entity_poly.pdbx_strand_id
1 'polypeptide(L)'
;MKLKHFLIKRINIWENAELIESNTIEFDKTFRVYFENLQEAREINMILPIFSKMYIDIILESLIENDATLTLITNKRILDLINENDADNAFDSLIKEGRIQAILADYDLEMFFTSCDNFSSLFLFFDKMLFDDSEMLLIKDEENIKNAKNMFNHLERLAKSQFPLKH
;
A
#
# COMPACT_ATOMS: atom_id res chain seq x y z
N MET A 1 -12.18 12.10 9.71
CA MET A 1 -10.81 12.49 10.11
C MET A 1 -9.97 12.49 8.85
N LYS A 2 -9.35 13.59 8.51
CA LYS A 2 -8.50 13.65 7.31
C LYS A 2 -7.22 12.87 7.61
N LEU A 3 -6.95 11.84 6.86
CA LEU A 3 -5.77 10.97 6.97
C LEU A 3 -4.45 11.77 7.01
N LYS A 4 -4.41 12.86 6.23
CA LYS A 4 -3.32 13.84 6.20
C LYS A 4 -2.99 14.43 7.59
N HIS A 5 -4.00 14.66 8.44
CA HIS A 5 -3.80 15.20 9.81
C HIS A 5 -3.19 14.17 10.78
N PHE A 6 -3.48 12.90 10.56
CA PHE A 6 -2.92 11.79 11.35
C PHE A 6 -1.45 11.55 11.01
N LEU A 7 -1.08 11.65 9.74
CA LEU A 7 0.28 11.50 9.25
C LEU A 7 1.20 12.63 9.74
N ILE A 8 0.71 13.87 9.69
CA ILE A 8 1.48 15.05 10.15
C ILE A 8 1.86 14.92 11.64
N LYS A 9 1.03 14.30 12.46
CA LYS A 9 1.32 14.06 13.89
C LYS A 9 2.35 12.95 14.13
N ARG A 10 2.70 12.15 13.12
CA ARG A 10 3.66 11.04 13.21
C ARG A 10 4.82 11.17 12.21
N ILE A 11 5.14 12.41 11.86
CA ILE A 11 6.26 12.78 10.97
C ILE A 11 7.58 12.11 11.36
N ASN A 12 7.80 11.85 12.65
CA ASN A 12 9.03 11.22 13.16
C ASN A 12 9.35 9.86 12.50
N ILE A 13 8.34 9.12 12.04
CA ILE A 13 8.58 7.84 11.34
C ILE A 13 9.34 8.06 10.02
N TRP A 14 9.12 9.21 9.38
CA TRP A 14 9.67 9.53 8.06
C TRP A 14 10.90 10.43 8.10
N GLU A 15 11.35 10.88 9.28
CA GLU A 15 12.52 11.76 9.41
C GLU A 15 13.81 11.15 8.86
N ASN A 16 13.94 9.82 8.93
CA ASN A 16 15.10 9.09 8.41
C ASN A 16 14.78 8.32 7.12
N ALA A 17 13.65 8.61 6.47
CA ALA A 17 13.30 7.98 5.21
C ALA A 17 14.22 8.48 4.09
N GLU A 18 14.60 7.57 3.21
CA GLU A 18 15.29 7.89 1.97
C GLU A 18 14.28 8.40 0.94
N LEU A 19 14.55 9.56 0.33
CA LEU A 19 13.77 10.04 -0.81
C LEU A 19 14.30 9.38 -2.09
N ILE A 20 13.45 8.58 -2.72
CA ILE A 20 13.71 7.99 -4.04
C ILE A 20 13.00 8.83 -5.08
N GLU A 21 13.75 9.31 -6.07
CA GLU A 21 13.23 10.15 -7.14
C GLU A 21 13.53 9.55 -8.50
N SER A 22 12.49 9.45 -9.34
CA SER A 22 12.63 9.19 -10.77
C SER A 22 13.00 10.49 -11.49
N ASN A 23 13.74 10.39 -12.57
CA ASN A 23 14.14 11.53 -13.38
C ASN A 23 14.09 11.17 -14.88
N THR A 24 14.47 12.10 -15.75
CA THR A 24 14.41 11.89 -17.20
C THR A 24 15.33 10.78 -17.73
N ILE A 25 16.32 10.37 -16.96
CA ILE A 25 17.27 9.29 -17.33
C ILE A 25 16.82 7.96 -16.72
N GLU A 26 16.38 7.99 -15.45
CA GLU A 26 15.84 6.85 -14.71
C GLU A 26 14.37 7.11 -14.39
N PHE A 27 13.52 7.11 -15.40
CA PHE A 27 12.09 7.48 -15.27
C PHE A 27 11.27 6.47 -14.47
N ASP A 28 11.74 5.23 -14.33
CA ASP A 28 11.10 4.13 -13.63
C ASP A 28 11.75 3.79 -12.27
N LYS A 29 12.66 4.62 -11.79
CA LYS A 29 13.49 4.30 -10.61
C LYS A 29 12.65 4.03 -9.36
N THR A 30 11.67 4.86 -9.06
CA THR A 30 10.78 4.67 -7.90
C THR A 30 10.03 3.34 -7.98
N PHE A 31 9.46 3.03 -9.15
CA PHE A 31 8.77 1.78 -9.41
C PHE A 31 9.70 0.58 -9.26
N ARG A 32 10.89 0.62 -9.86
CA ARG A 32 11.88 -0.46 -9.78
C ARG A 32 12.33 -0.71 -8.33
N VAL A 33 12.66 0.35 -7.58
CA VAL A 33 13.05 0.23 -6.17
C VAL A 33 11.90 -0.33 -5.33
N TYR A 34 10.67 0.13 -5.56
CA TYR A 34 9.49 -0.42 -4.90
C TYR A 34 9.32 -1.91 -5.17
N PHE A 35 9.38 -2.30 -6.43
CA PHE A 35 9.25 -3.69 -6.88
C PHE A 35 10.33 -4.59 -6.27
N GLU A 36 11.62 -4.20 -6.34
CA GLU A 36 12.73 -4.96 -5.77
C GLU A 36 12.53 -5.26 -4.27
N ASN A 37 12.05 -4.26 -3.50
CA ASN A 37 11.77 -4.47 -2.08
C ASN A 37 10.52 -5.35 -1.85
N LEU A 38 9.50 -5.21 -2.68
CA LEU A 38 8.27 -5.99 -2.58
C LEU A 38 8.49 -7.47 -2.86
N GLN A 39 9.40 -7.80 -3.78
CA GLN A 39 9.76 -9.19 -4.12
C GLN A 39 10.34 -10.00 -2.95
N GLU A 40 10.85 -9.34 -1.91
CA GLU A 40 11.39 -9.99 -0.71
C GLU A 40 10.38 -10.03 0.45
N ALA A 41 9.25 -9.33 0.32
CA ALA A 41 8.25 -9.22 1.38
C ALA A 41 7.42 -10.49 1.53
N ARG A 42 7.10 -10.84 2.78
CA ARG A 42 6.21 -11.96 3.14
C ARG A 42 4.94 -11.52 3.85
N GLU A 43 4.98 -10.36 4.46
CA GLU A 43 3.81 -9.71 5.05
C GLU A 43 3.67 -8.32 4.44
N ILE A 44 2.58 -8.08 3.74
CA ILE A 44 2.32 -6.82 3.04
C ILE A 44 1.05 -6.20 3.64
N ASN A 45 1.19 -4.97 4.13
CA ASN A 45 0.08 -4.15 4.61
C ASN A 45 0.04 -2.90 3.75
N MET A 46 -1.09 -2.62 3.11
CA MET A 46 -1.15 -1.60 2.06
C MET A 46 -2.41 -0.76 2.13
N ILE A 47 -2.23 0.55 1.96
CA ILE A 47 -3.33 1.47 1.61
C ILE A 47 -3.15 1.81 0.13
N LEU A 48 -4.10 1.37 -0.70
CA LEU A 48 -4.05 1.54 -2.15
C LEU A 48 -5.14 2.52 -2.60
N PRO A 49 -4.77 3.76 -2.95
CA PRO A 49 -5.71 4.81 -3.33
C PRO A 49 -5.98 4.90 -4.82
N ILE A 50 -5.25 4.11 -5.63
CA ILE A 50 -5.31 4.13 -7.08
C ILE A 50 -5.53 2.73 -7.64
N PHE A 51 -6.06 2.64 -8.86
CA PHE A 51 -5.98 1.44 -9.67
C PHE A 51 -4.86 1.61 -10.70
N SER A 52 -3.89 0.71 -10.66
CA SER A 52 -2.85 0.57 -11.69
C SER A 52 -2.61 -0.92 -11.89
N LYS A 53 -2.87 -1.40 -13.12
CA LYS A 53 -2.66 -2.81 -13.44
C LYS A 53 -1.22 -3.24 -13.16
N MET A 54 -0.26 -2.38 -13.47
CA MET A 54 1.16 -2.65 -13.24
C MET A 54 1.46 -2.90 -11.76
N TYR A 55 0.96 -2.06 -10.84
CA TYR A 55 1.14 -2.26 -9.40
C TYR A 55 0.40 -3.51 -8.91
N ILE A 56 -0.81 -3.77 -9.39
CA ILE A 56 -1.57 -4.97 -9.02
C ILE A 56 -0.85 -6.24 -9.46
N ASP A 57 -0.34 -6.28 -10.69
CA ASP A 57 0.38 -7.44 -11.22
C ASP A 57 1.62 -7.78 -10.37
N ILE A 58 2.44 -6.78 -10.00
CA ILE A 58 3.64 -7.03 -9.16
C ILE A 58 3.27 -7.43 -7.72
N ILE A 59 2.17 -6.92 -7.18
CA ILE A 59 1.69 -7.31 -5.85
C ILE A 59 1.25 -8.79 -5.89
N LEU A 60 0.46 -9.18 -6.88
CA LEU A 60 0.00 -10.56 -7.04
C LEU A 60 1.17 -11.53 -7.28
N GLU A 61 2.12 -11.14 -8.12
CA GLU A 61 3.36 -11.91 -8.36
C GLU A 61 4.12 -12.13 -7.05
N SER A 62 4.36 -11.07 -6.28
CA SER A 62 5.03 -11.16 -4.97
C SER A 62 4.27 -12.06 -3.99
N LEU A 63 2.95 -11.97 -3.93
CA LEU A 63 2.12 -12.83 -3.07
C LEU A 63 2.28 -14.30 -3.45
N ILE A 64 2.28 -14.62 -4.73
CA ILE A 64 2.38 -16.00 -5.22
C ILE A 64 3.79 -16.56 -5.01
N GLU A 65 4.82 -15.83 -5.43
CA GLU A 65 6.20 -16.33 -5.41
C GLU A 65 6.77 -16.46 -3.99
N ASN A 66 6.40 -15.57 -3.08
CA ASN A 66 6.94 -15.56 -1.73
C ASN A 66 6.05 -16.25 -0.69
N ASP A 67 4.92 -16.81 -1.11
CA ASP A 67 3.87 -17.30 -0.19
C ASP A 67 3.46 -16.21 0.82
N ALA A 68 3.38 -14.97 0.34
CA ALA A 68 3.13 -13.80 1.15
C ALA A 68 1.64 -13.59 1.44
N THR A 69 1.34 -12.74 2.42
CA THR A 69 -0.01 -12.29 2.77
C THR A 69 -0.18 -10.79 2.55
N LEU A 70 -1.40 -10.35 2.24
CA LEU A 70 -1.75 -8.95 2.02
C LEU A 70 -2.96 -8.54 2.86
N THR A 71 -2.80 -7.49 3.64
CA THR A 71 -3.92 -6.72 4.20
C THR A 71 -4.06 -5.42 3.39
N LEU A 72 -5.15 -5.30 2.65
CA LEU A 72 -5.39 -4.20 1.71
C LEU A 72 -6.51 -3.30 2.22
N ILE A 73 -6.19 -2.03 2.48
CA ILE A 73 -7.19 -0.97 2.69
C ILE A 73 -7.36 -0.22 1.37
N THR A 74 -8.56 -0.21 0.83
CA THR A 74 -8.87 0.51 -0.41
C THR A 74 -10.34 0.95 -0.43
N ASN A 75 -10.76 1.69 -1.43
CA ASN A 75 -12.17 2.03 -1.61
C ASN A 75 -12.88 1.04 -2.54
N LYS A 76 -14.22 1.08 -2.51
CA LYS A 76 -15.04 0.14 -3.28
C LYS A 76 -14.75 0.22 -4.78
N ARG A 77 -14.59 1.41 -5.34
CA ARG A 77 -14.35 1.60 -6.77
C ARG A 77 -13.04 0.94 -7.23
N ILE A 78 -11.97 1.07 -6.43
CA ILE A 78 -10.69 0.44 -6.76
C ILE A 78 -10.79 -1.07 -6.64
N LEU A 79 -11.46 -1.59 -5.60
CA LEU A 79 -11.66 -3.02 -5.44
C LEU A 79 -12.49 -3.60 -6.61
N ASP A 80 -13.52 -2.90 -7.05
CA ASP A 80 -14.32 -3.31 -8.23
C ASP A 80 -13.43 -3.37 -9.49
N LEU A 81 -12.57 -2.35 -9.72
CA LEU A 81 -11.63 -2.34 -10.85
C LEU A 81 -10.59 -3.48 -10.78
N ILE A 82 -10.11 -3.82 -9.57
CA ILE A 82 -9.21 -4.98 -9.40
C ILE A 82 -9.93 -6.24 -9.84
N ASN A 83 -11.15 -6.49 -9.35
CA ASN A 83 -11.93 -7.66 -9.69
C ASN A 83 -12.29 -7.73 -11.19
N GLU A 84 -12.64 -6.60 -11.81
CA GLU A 84 -12.95 -6.53 -13.25
C GLU A 84 -11.72 -6.84 -14.14
N ASN A 85 -10.52 -6.62 -13.64
CA ASN A 85 -9.26 -6.84 -14.36
C ASN A 85 -8.49 -8.10 -13.91
N ASP A 86 -9.08 -8.92 -13.02
CA ASP A 86 -8.52 -10.18 -12.53
C ASP A 86 -8.80 -11.33 -13.51
N ALA A 87 -8.21 -11.26 -14.70
CA ALA A 87 -8.48 -12.18 -15.80
C ALA A 87 -8.19 -13.66 -15.46
N ASP A 88 -7.20 -13.91 -14.61
CA ASP A 88 -6.77 -15.25 -14.18
C ASP A 88 -7.41 -15.68 -12.86
N ASN A 89 -8.30 -14.87 -12.30
CA ASN A 89 -8.87 -15.03 -10.95
C ASN A 89 -7.84 -15.19 -9.82
N ALA A 90 -6.66 -14.65 -9.99
CA ALA A 90 -5.57 -14.75 -9.02
C ALA A 90 -5.90 -14.01 -7.72
N PHE A 91 -6.46 -12.81 -7.81
CA PHE A 91 -6.86 -12.01 -6.66
C PHE A 91 -7.98 -12.69 -5.87
N ASP A 92 -9.04 -13.13 -6.56
CA ASP A 92 -10.17 -13.84 -5.93
C ASP A 92 -9.72 -15.16 -5.28
N SER A 93 -8.83 -15.93 -5.93
CA SER A 93 -8.27 -17.15 -5.37
C SER A 93 -7.50 -16.89 -4.08
N LEU A 94 -6.65 -15.88 -4.04
CA LEU A 94 -5.88 -15.51 -2.85
C LEU A 94 -6.76 -15.00 -1.71
N ILE A 95 -7.89 -14.34 -2.00
CA ILE A 95 -8.90 -14.00 -0.99
C ILE A 95 -9.52 -15.28 -0.40
N LYS A 96 -9.92 -16.24 -1.24
CA LYS A 96 -10.50 -17.52 -0.79
C LYS A 96 -9.54 -18.37 0.02
N GLU A 97 -8.25 -18.30 -0.28
CA GLU A 97 -7.17 -18.93 0.47
C GLU A 97 -6.88 -18.22 1.81
N GLY A 98 -7.46 -17.05 2.06
CA GLY A 98 -7.20 -16.24 3.25
C GLY A 98 -5.85 -15.51 3.22
N ARG A 99 -5.22 -15.43 2.05
CA ARG A 99 -3.94 -14.73 1.86
C ARG A 99 -4.10 -13.25 1.56
N ILE A 100 -5.27 -12.84 1.07
CA ILE A 100 -5.65 -11.43 0.91
C ILE A 100 -6.85 -11.12 1.80
N GLN A 101 -6.71 -10.10 2.65
CA GLN A 101 -7.81 -9.48 3.37
C GLN A 101 -8.03 -8.07 2.83
N ALA A 102 -9.16 -7.84 2.18
CA ALA A 102 -9.57 -6.52 1.69
C ALA A 102 -10.47 -5.82 2.71
N ILE A 103 -10.15 -4.56 3.03
CA ILE A 103 -10.88 -3.71 3.96
C ILE A 103 -11.30 -2.45 3.22
N LEU A 104 -12.61 -2.16 3.22
CA LEU A 104 -13.14 -0.97 2.55
C LEU A 104 -13.01 0.26 3.45
N ALA A 105 -12.50 1.35 2.89
CA ALA A 105 -12.51 2.66 3.49
C ALA A 105 -13.62 3.52 2.85
N ASP A 106 -14.37 4.26 3.70
CA ASP A 106 -15.44 5.18 3.28
C ASP A 106 -14.95 6.64 3.26
N TYR A 107 -13.70 6.83 2.91
CA TYR A 107 -13.10 8.16 2.79
C TYR A 107 -12.08 8.19 1.65
N ASP A 108 -11.79 9.39 1.16
CA ASP A 108 -10.78 9.57 0.14
C ASP A 108 -9.40 9.18 0.67
N LEU A 109 -8.79 8.24 -0.02
CA LEU A 109 -7.43 7.81 0.27
C LEU A 109 -6.47 8.75 -0.50
N GLU A 110 -5.68 9.51 0.24
CA GLU A 110 -4.77 10.53 -0.32
C GLU A 110 -3.30 10.10 -0.28
N MET A 111 -3.04 8.82 -0.03
CA MET A 111 -1.69 8.27 0.02
C MET A 111 -1.64 6.82 -0.39
N PHE A 112 -0.57 6.43 -1.06
CA PHE A 112 -0.22 5.06 -1.28
C PHE A 112 0.85 4.67 -0.25
N PHE A 113 0.42 3.96 0.78
CA PHE A 113 1.26 3.55 1.90
C PHE A 113 1.42 2.04 1.92
N THR A 114 2.65 1.56 2.01
CA THR A 114 2.99 0.14 2.12
C THR A 114 3.84 -0.07 3.35
N SER A 115 3.47 -1.04 4.19
CA SER A 115 4.25 -1.47 5.35
C SER A 115 4.44 -2.98 5.27
N CYS A 116 5.67 -3.40 4.98
CA CYS A 116 6.07 -4.80 4.90
C CYS A 116 6.97 -5.19 6.06
N ASP A 117 7.30 -6.46 6.14
CA ASP A 117 8.28 -6.99 7.11
C ASP A 117 9.72 -6.53 6.83
N ASN A 118 10.05 -6.15 5.59
CA ASN A 118 11.40 -5.76 5.16
C ASN A 118 11.57 -4.29 4.77
N PHE A 119 10.47 -3.56 4.54
CA PHE A 119 10.50 -2.12 4.21
C PHE A 119 9.15 -1.44 4.48
N SER A 120 9.17 -0.11 4.44
CA SER A 120 7.93 0.68 4.32
C SER A 120 8.12 1.80 3.31
N SER A 121 7.07 2.13 2.59
CA SER A 121 7.12 3.18 1.57
C SER A 121 5.87 4.04 1.58
N LEU A 122 6.04 5.28 1.11
CA LEU A 122 4.97 6.26 1.00
C LEU A 122 5.09 7.05 -0.30
N PHE A 123 4.06 6.98 -1.14
CA PHE A 123 3.83 7.91 -2.23
C PHE A 123 2.73 8.88 -1.83
N LEU A 124 2.92 10.16 -2.09
CA LEU A 124 1.99 11.22 -1.76
C LEU A 124 1.21 11.68 -3.00
N PHE A 125 -0.01 12.14 -2.77
CA PHE A 125 -0.78 12.81 -3.80
C PHE A 125 -0.43 14.30 -3.85
N PHE A 126 -0.27 14.84 -5.04
CA PHE A 126 -0.21 16.28 -5.27
C PHE A 126 -1.59 16.95 -5.16
N ASP A 127 -1.60 18.26 -5.15
CA ASP A 127 -2.84 19.04 -5.25
C ASP A 127 -3.73 18.52 -6.39
N LYS A 128 -5.05 18.45 -6.15
CA LYS A 128 -6.09 18.00 -7.07
C LYS A 128 -6.19 16.48 -7.28
N MET A 129 -5.79 15.67 -6.30
CA MET A 129 -5.96 14.21 -6.36
C MET A 129 -5.22 13.52 -7.52
N LEU A 130 -4.14 14.11 -8.01
CA LEU A 130 -3.26 13.48 -8.99
C LEU A 130 -2.22 12.64 -8.25
N PHE A 131 -2.19 11.36 -8.56
CA PHE A 131 -1.14 10.46 -8.10
C PHE A 131 0.13 10.70 -8.91
N ASP A 132 1.24 10.88 -8.21
CA ASP A 132 2.56 11.00 -8.81
C ASP A 132 3.49 9.98 -8.17
N ASP A 133 3.94 9.03 -8.95
CA ASP A 133 4.89 8.00 -8.55
C ASP A 133 6.34 8.35 -8.86
N SER A 134 6.62 9.60 -9.22
CA SER A 134 7.98 10.07 -9.45
C SER A 134 8.81 10.21 -8.18
N GLU A 135 8.16 10.32 -7.02
CA GLU A 135 8.80 10.46 -5.71
C GLU A 135 8.20 9.48 -4.69
N MET A 136 9.08 8.80 -3.97
CA MET A 136 8.72 7.84 -2.92
C MET A 136 9.61 8.04 -1.70
N LEU A 137 9.03 8.05 -0.51
CA LEU A 137 9.77 7.90 0.74
C LEU A 137 9.94 6.40 1.05
N LEU A 138 11.15 5.98 1.36
CA LEU A 138 11.51 4.59 1.67
C LEU A 138 12.14 4.48 3.05
N ILE A 139 11.67 3.53 3.85
CA ILE A 139 12.21 3.16 5.16
C ILE A 139 12.70 1.72 5.08
N LYS A 140 13.94 1.48 5.56
CA LYS A 140 14.54 0.14 5.64
C LYS A 140 15.11 -0.20 7.02
N ASP A 141 15.16 0.75 7.94
CA ASP A 141 15.59 0.48 9.30
C ASP A 141 14.49 -0.21 10.13
N GLU A 142 14.90 -1.16 10.95
CA GLU A 142 14.00 -2.05 11.69
C GLU A 142 13.05 -1.30 12.65
N GLU A 143 13.54 -0.25 13.31
CA GLU A 143 12.75 0.53 14.26
C GLU A 143 11.60 1.26 13.56
N ASN A 144 11.89 1.94 12.45
CA ASN A 144 10.87 2.69 11.71
C ASN A 144 9.95 1.79 10.89
N ILE A 145 10.39 0.62 10.42
CA ILE A 145 9.51 -0.42 9.87
C ILE A 145 8.47 -0.84 10.91
N LYS A 146 8.89 -1.11 12.16
CA LYS A 146 7.96 -1.45 13.26
C LYS A 146 6.99 -0.30 13.55
N ASN A 147 7.47 0.93 13.56
CA ASN A 147 6.63 2.11 13.77
C ASN A 147 5.61 2.29 12.63
N ALA A 148 6.01 2.07 11.38
CA ALA A 148 5.13 2.10 10.22
C ALA A 148 4.05 1.00 10.29
N LYS A 149 4.40 -0.21 10.72
CA LYS A 149 3.45 -1.31 10.96
C LYS A 149 2.42 -0.92 12.04
N ASN A 150 2.86 -0.33 13.14
CA ASN A 150 1.96 0.15 14.19
C ASN A 150 1.01 1.24 13.68
N MET A 151 1.48 2.11 12.80
CA MET A 151 0.65 3.12 12.15
C MET A 151 -0.39 2.45 11.25
N PHE A 152 0.00 1.48 10.43
CA PHE A 152 -0.95 0.74 9.59
C PHE A 152 -2.02 0.03 10.42
N ASN A 153 -1.65 -0.65 11.48
CA ASN A 153 -2.58 -1.34 12.39
C ASN A 153 -3.60 -0.39 13.01
N HIS A 154 -3.21 0.85 13.28
CA HIS A 154 -4.13 1.86 13.75
C HIS A 154 -5.12 2.29 12.66
N LEU A 155 -4.64 2.51 11.43
CA LEU A 155 -5.48 2.87 10.28
C LEU A 155 -6.45 1.73 9.91
N GLU A 156 -5.99 0.49 10.01
CA GLU A 156 -6.83 -0.70 9.80
C GLU A 156 -8.00 -0.73 10.81
N ARG A 157 -7.73 -0.50 12.09
CA ARG A 157 -8.78 -0.44 13.11
C ARG A 157 -9.79 0.67 12.85
N LEU A 158 -9.33 1.83 12.42
CA LEU A 158 -10.22 2.94 12.03
C LEU A 158 -11.09 2.58 10.83
N ALA A 159 -10.52 1.97 9.80
CA ALA A 159 -11.29 1.54 8.63
C ALA A 159 -12.35 0.48 9.00
N LYS A 160 -12.00 -0.53 9.79
CA LYS A 160 -12.93 -1.57 10.27
C LYS A 160 -14.05 -1.02 11.17
N SER A 161 -13.80 0.02 11.95
CA SER A 161 -14.81 0.63 12.82
C SER A 161 -15.90 1.39 12.07
N GLN A 162 -15.64 1.81 10.84
CA GLN A 162 -16.61 2.52 9.99
C GLN A 162 -17.63 1.57 9.34
N PHE A 163 -17.26 0.30 9.14
CA PHE A 163 -18.13 -0.75 8.62
C PHE A 163 -18.18 -1.92 9.61
N PRO A 164 -18.93 -1.81 10.73
CA PRO A 164 -19.13 -2.97 11.59
C PRO A 164 -19.81 -4.06 10.77
N LEU A 165 -19.15 -5.23 10.67
CA LEU A 165 -19.72 -6.42 10.05
C LEU A 165 -21.09 -6.64 10.66
N LYS A 166 -22.15 -6.50 9.85
CA LYS A 166 -23.49 -6.97 10.24
C LYS A 166 -23.40 -8.49 10.29
N HIS A 167 -23.39 -9.02 11.50
CA HIS A 167 -23.55 -10.46 11.76
C HIS A 167 -24.96 -10.90 11.39
#